data_dd7421fabc8c3aa2d870074eea4dbe48
#
_entry.id   dd7421fabc8c3aa2d870074eea4dbe48
#
_cell.length_a   1.000
_cell.length_b   1.000
_cell.length_c   1.000
_cell.angle_alpha   90.00
_cell.angle_beta   90.00
_cell.angle_gamma   90.00
#
_symmetry.space_group_name_H-M   'P 1'
#
loop_
_entity.id
_entity.type
_entity.pdbx_description
1 polymer ?
#
loop_
_entity_poly.entity_id
_entity_poly.type
_entity_poly.pdbx_seq_one_letter_code
_entity_poly.pdbx_strand_id
1 'polypeptide(L)'
;MSKLSVCFIGFFGIKQQHVNKYIDLWNNLNASTNYYKYSSYKDIFTSSNHKTTRELFEPKKNHYDIVHCISGGSLYLHLLLTAKKTFTYSKIIYDSGPYTFDHKQTEIYIHQTYPITKFLSVKNILSAMNENEMLKLKEEHKNNLYTPHEKLVLTSKLDKTIDRDFVMKYIDKSGAKHTEFSKGQHANLYLTNKEEYTQSLVDFIKK
;
A
#
# COMPACT_ATOMS: atom_id res chain seq x y z
N MET A 1 -8.43 23.92 -14.97
CA MET A 1 -7.76 22.62 -14.84
C MET A 1 -8.72 21.64 -14.19
N SER A 2 -8.86 20.42 -14.71
CA SER A 2 -9.66 19.39 -14.07
C SER A 2 -9.08 19.03 -12.69
N LYS A 3 -9.95 18.78 -11.72
CA LYS A 3 -9.55 18.36 -10.38
C LYS A 3 -8.91 16.97 -10.44
N LEU A 4 -7.72 16.78 -9.84
CA LEU A 4 -7.06 15.47 -9.78
C LEU A 4 -7.95 14.43 -9.10
N SER A 5 -7.97 13.23 -9.62
CA SER A 5 -8.69 12.09 -9.03
C SER A 5 -7.72 11.15 -8.32
N VAL A 6 -7.94 10.94 -7.01
CA VAL A 6 -7.09 10.11 -6.17
C VAL A 6 -7.84 8.90 -5.65
N CYS A 7 -7.29 7.71 -5.87
CA CYS A 7 -7.69 6.48 -5.20
C CYS A 7 -6.79 6.30 -3.97
N PHE A 8 -7.33 6.52 -2.79
CA PHE A 8 -6.59 6.35 -1.54
C PHE A 8 -6.90 4.98 -0.94
N ILE A 9 -5.87 4.16 -0.73
CA ILE A 9 -6.00 2.79 -0.24
C ILE A 9 -5.27 2.66 1.09
N GLY A 10 -6.05 2.51 2.17
CA GLY A 10 -5.53 2.30 3.51
C GLY A 10 -5.27 0.82 3.81
N PHE A 11 -4.54 0.57 4.88
CA PHE A 11 -4.31 -0.78 5.42
C PHE A 11 -5.44 -1.22 6.35
N PHE A 12 -5.46 -2.51 6.67
CA PHE A 12 -6.40 -3.04 7.66
C PHE A 12 -6.20 -2.41 9.04
N GLY A 13 -7.29 -1.99 9.67
CA GLY A 13 -7.26 -1.40 11.01
C GLY A 13 -6.87 0.08 11.05
N ILE A 14 -6.65 0.73 9.90
CA ILE A 14 -6.43 2.18 9.88
C ILE A 14 -7.64 2.90 10.49
N LYS A 15 -7.39 3.79 11.44
CA LYS A 15 -8.46 4.55 12.13
C LYS A 15 -9.01 5.64 11.21
N GLN A 16 -10.32 5.85 11.22
CA GLN A 16 -11.00 6.84 10.37
C GLN A 16 -10.41 8.25 10.54
N GLN A 17 -10.01 8.62 11.75
CA GLN A 17 -9.37 9.92 12.00
C GLN A 17 -8.04 10.10 11.23
N HIS A 18 -7.28 9.03 11.00
CA HIS A 18 -6.06 9.10 10.17
C HIS A 18 -6.42 9.23 8.70
N VAL A 19 -7.40 8.46 8.24
CA VAL A 19 -7.92 8.56 6.86
C VAL A 19 -8.37 9.98 6.54
N ASN A 20 -9.14 10.60 7.45
CA ASN A 20 -9.63 11.96 7.24
C ASN A 20 -8.49 12.96 7.02
N LYS A 21 -7.38 12.83 7.76
CA LYS A 21 -6.20 13.70 7.58
C LYS A 21 -5.57 13.58 6.18
N TYR A 22 -5.54 12.38 5.60
CA TYR A 22 -5.06 12.18 4.23
C TYR A 22 -6.08 12.70 3.19
N ILE A 23 -7.37 12.55 3.46
CA ILE A 23 -8.42 13.14 2.61
C ILE A 23 -8.31 14.67 2.61
N ASP A 24 -8.12 15.27 3.79
CA ASP A 24 -7.93 16.73 3.93
C ASP A 24 -6.66 17.19 3.21
N LEU A 25 -5.55 16.44 3.33
CA LEU A 25 -4.32 16.71 2.58
C LEU A 25 -4.60 16.77 1.07
N TRP A 26 -5.27 15.77 0.51
CA TRP A 26 -5.58 15.71 -0.91
C TRP A 26 -6.58 16.81 -1.33
N ASN A 27 -7.57 17.13 -0.49
CA ASN A 27 -8.48 18.24 -0.74
C ASN A 27 -7.74 19.59 -0.80
N ASN A 28 -6.76 19.82 0.09
CA ASN A 28 -5.91 20.99 0.08
C ASN A 28 -5.01 21.07 -1.17
N LEU A 29 -4.69 19.95 -1.78
CA LEU A 29 -3.98 19.83 -3.05
C LEU A 29 -4.93 19.87 -4.27
N ASN A 30 -6.18 20.29 -4.08
CA ASN A 30 -7.22 20.38 -5.11
C ASN A 30 -7.50 19.02 -5.81
N ALA A 31 -7.48 17.93 -5.05
CA ALA A 31 -7.81 16.61 -5.54
C ALA A 31 -9.18 16.12 -5.04
N SER A 32 -9.81 15.24 -5.81
CA SER A 32 -11.00 14.47 -5.42
C SER A 32 -10.57 13.08 -4.99
N THR A 33 -10.85 12.70 -3.74
CA THR A 33 -10.35 11.46 -3.16
C THR A 33 -11.47 10.44 -2.96
N ASN A 34 -11.28 9.24 -3.46
CA ASN A 34 -12.06 8.07 -3.10
C ASN A 34 -11.23 7.17 -2.20
N TYR A 35 -11.80 6.82 -1.04
CA TYR A 35 -11.10 6.02 -0.03
C TYR A 35 -11.61 4.59 0.00
N TYR A 36 -10.66 3.67 0.15
CA TYR A 36 -10.90 2.23 0.24
C TYR A 36 -10.07 1.62 1.38
N LYS A 37 -10.64 0.66 2.08
CA LYS A 37 -9.96 -0.10 3.13
C LYS A 37 -10.41 -1.56 3.14
N TYR A 38 -9.58 -2.42 3.71
CA TYR A 38 -10.00 -3.77 4.04
C TYR A 38 -11.04 -3.81 5.14
N SER A 39 -11.98 -4.73 5.03
CA SER A 39 -12.91 -5.07 6.10
C SER A 39 -12.34 -6.12 7.05
N SER A 40 -11.51 -7.07 6.55
CA SER A 40 -10.93 -8.14 7.33
C SER A 40 -9.62 -8.68 6.72
N TYR A 41 -8.70 -9.18 7.55
CA TYR A 41 -7.55 -9.97 7.09
C TYR A 41 -7.94 -11.26 6.38
N LYS A 42 -9.06 -11.85 6.77
CA LYS A 42 -9.59 -13.04 6.09
C LYS A 42 -9.85 -12.77 4.61
N ASP A 43 -10.18 -11.54 4.25
CA ASP A 43 -10.43 -11.14 2.86
C ASP A 43 -9.17 -11.22 1.98
N ILE A 44 -7.98 -11.20 2.58
CA ILE A 44 -6.70 -11.31 1.86
C ILE A 44 -6.29 -12.77 1.66
N PHE A 45 -6.56 -13.62 2.66
CA PHE A 45 -5.90 -14.91 2.81
C PHE A 45 -6.79 -16.12 2.58
N THR A 46 -8.08 -15.95 2.33
CA THR A 46 -8.97 -17.08 2.03
C THR A 46 -9.38 -17.06 0.56
N SER A 47 -9.06 -18.13 -0.16
CA SER A 47 -9.36 -18.29 -1.60
C SER A 47 -10.85 -18.14 -1.95
N SER A 48 -11.72 -18.56 -1.02
CA SER A 48 -13.16 -18.37 -1.15
C SER A 48 -13.59 -16.90 -1.12
N ASN A 49 -12.77 -16.01 -0.58
CA ASN A 49 -13.06 -14.59 -0.39
C ASN A 49 -12.50 -13.67 -1.49
N HIS A 50 -11.74 -14.19 -2.46
CA HIS A 50 -11.36 -13.39 -3.63
C HIS A 50 -12.59 -12.86 -4.37
N LYS A 51 -13.67 -13.63 -4.39
CA LYS A 51 -14.96 -13.18 -4.93
C LYS A 51 -15.54 -12.05 -4.08
N THR A 52 -15.52 -12.18 -2.76
CA THR A 52 -16.02 -11.18 -1.81
C THR A 52 -15.16 -9.91 -1.82
N THR A 53 -13.85 -10.03 -1.93
CA THR A 53 -12.94 -8.87 -2.08
C THR A 53 -13.19 -8.15 -3.41
N ARG A 54 -13.49 -8.88 -4.47
CA ARG A 54 -13.91 -8.31 -5.77
C ARG A 54 -15.23 -7.56 -5.68
N GLU A 55 -16.17 -8.05 -4.89
CA GLU A 55 -17.50 -7.45 -4.71
C GLU A 55 -17.46 -6.23 -3.77
N LEU A 56 -16.62 -6.29 -2.73
CA LEU A 56 -16.48 -5.20 -1.74
C LEU A 56 -15.72 -3.99 -2.27
N PHE A 57 -14.86 -4.18 -3.27
CA PHE A 57 -14.10 -3.11 -3.88
C PHE A 57 -14.59 -2.84 -5.30
N GLU A 58 -15.68 -2.09 -5.42
CA GLU A 58 -16.02 -1.44 -6.68
C GLU A 58 -15.41 -0.05 -6.73
N PRO A 59 -14.35 0.16 -7.53
CA PRO A 59 -13.82 1.49 -7.69
C PRO A 59 -14.90 2.37 -8.32
N LYS A 60 -15.13 3.54 -7.73
CA LYS A 60 -16.11 4.52 -8.24
C LYS A 60 -15.75 5.02 -9.64
N LYS A 61 -14.52 4.79 -10.07
CA LYS A 61 -13.99 5.12 -11.38
C LYS A 61 -13.10 3.99 -11.88
N ASN A 62 -13.05 3.79 -13.19
CA ASN A 62 -12.12 2.84 -13.81
C ASN A 62 -10.70 3.41 -13.93
N HIS A 63 -10.54 4.72 -13.94
CA HIS A 63 -9.25 5.39 -14.02
C HIS A 63 -9.09 6.45 -12.94
N TYR A 64 -7.90 6.49 -12.33
CA TYR A 64 -7.46 7.52 -11.39
C TYR A 64 -6.14 8.16 -11.87
N ASP A 65 -6.00 9.45 -11.64
CA ASP A 65 -4.72 10.14 -11.91
C ASP A 65 -3.64 9.61 -10.96
N ILE A 66 -4.02 9.37 -9.70
CA ILE A 66 -3.09 8.90 -8.66
C ILE A 66 -3.73 7.79 -7.85
N VAL A 67 -2.97 6.72 -7.61
CA VAL A 67 -3.24 5.76 -6.54
C VAL A 67 -2.26 6.02 -5.39
N HIS A 68 -2.78 6.22 -4.19
CA HIS A 68 -1.99 6.42 -2.98
C HIS A 68 -2.27 5.29 -1.99
N CYS A 69 -1.28 4.41 -1.82
CA CYS A 69 -1.35 3.26 -0.93
C CYS A 69 -0.56 3.52 0.35
N ILE A 70 -1.17 3.26 1.51
CA ILE A 70 -0.45 3.25 2.79
C ILE A 70 -0.25 1.81 3.23
N SER A 71 1.01 1.45 3.54
CA SER A 71 1.35 0.17 4.14
C SER A 71 0.78 -1.02 3.35
N GLY A 72 0.08 -1.93 4.02
CA GLY A 72 -0.61 -3.06 3.40
C GLY A 72 -1.65 -2.70 2.34
N GLY A 73 -2.00 -1.42 2.17
CA GLY A 73 -2.83 -0.96 1.06
C GLY A 73 -2.24 -1.27 -0.32
N SER A 74 -0.92 -1.40 -0.41
CA SER A 74 -0.25 -1.81 -1.66
C SER A 74 -0.60 -3.25 -2.06
N LEU A 75 -0.69 -4.17 -1.11
CA LEU A 75 -1.14 -5.54 -1.38
C LEU A 75 -2.57 -5.56 -1.92
N TYR A 76 -3.42 -4.72 -1.36
CA TYR A 76 -4.80 -4.60 -1.79
C TYR A 76 -4.94 -4.07 -3.22
N LEU A 77 -4.15 -3.07 -3.58
CA LEU A 77 -4.08 -2.59 -4.95
C LEU A 77 -3.73 -3.72 -5.91
N HIS A 78 -2.76 -4.56 -5.58
CA HIS A 78 -2.34 -5.65 -6.46
C HIS A 78 -3.41 -6.72 -6.62
N LEU A 79 -4.14 -7.05 -5.57
CA LEU A 79 -5.33 -7.91 -5.65
C LEU A 79 -6.41 -7.30 -6.53
N LEU A 80 -6.61 -5.97 -6.43
CA LEU A 80 -7.56 -5.25 -7.27
C LEU A 80 -7.15 -5.30 -8.76
N LEU A 81 -5.90 -5.03 -9.07
CA LEU A 81 -5.38 -5.07 -10.44
C LEU A 81 -5.52 -6.45 -11.09
N THR A 82 -5.31 -7.50 -10.29
CA THR A 82 -5.54 -8.88 -10.72
C THR A 82 -7.02 -9.16 -10.97
N ALA A 83 -7.90 -8.63 -10.11
CA ALA A 83 -9.33 -8.89 -10.16
C ALA A 83 -10.07 -8.05 -11.23
N LYS A 84 -9.65 -6.78 -11.41
CA LYS A 84 -10.30 -5.81 -12.31
C LYS A 84 -9.30 -5.24 -13.30
N LYS A 85 -9.16 -5.93 -14.44
CA LYS A 85 -8.26 -5.50 -15.54
C LYS A 85 -8.61 -4.13 -16.14
N THR A 86 -9.82 -3.63 -15.89
CA THR A 86 -10.27 -2.30 -16.34
C THR A 86 -9.84 -1.17 -15.40
N PHE A 87 -9.35 -1.50 -14.19
CA PHE A 87 -8.85 -0.49 -13.27
C PHE A 87 -7.44 -0.04 -13.71
N THR A 88 -7.29 1.26 -13.91
CA THR A 88 -6.04 1.87 -14.37
C THR A 88 -5.71 3.13 -13.56
N TYR A 89 -4.45 3.55 -13.60
CA TYR A 89 -3.98 4.78 -12.97
C TYR A 89 -2.75 5.33 -13.71
N SER A 90 -2.46 6.61 -13.54
CA SER A 90 -1.30 7.25 -14.14
C SER A 90 -0.06 7.20 -13.24
N LYS A 91 -0.23 7.49 -11.96
CA LYS A 91 0.85 7.56 -10.96
C LYS A 91 0.51 6.78 -9.71
N ILE A 92 1.54 6.27 -9.02
CA ILE A 92 1.35 5.57 -7.75
C ILE A 92 2.28 6.11 -6.66
N ILE A 93 1.74 6.18 -5.44
CA ILE A 93 2.46 6.56 -4.22
C ILE A 93 2.37 5.38 -3.25
N TYR A 94 3.53 4.94 -2.78
CA TYR A 94 3.67 3.97 -1.70
C TYR A 94 4.15 4.69 -0.44
N ASP A 95 3.27 4.86 0.53
CA ASP A 95 3.58 5.37 1.86
C ASP A 95 3.84 4.19 2.80
N SER A 96 5.04 4.11 3.37
CA SER A 96 5.45 2.98 4.19
C SER A 96 5.29 1.63 3.46
N GLY A 97 5.80 1.56 2.23
CA GLY A 97 5.69 0.41 1.33
C GLY A 97 6.65 0.52 0.15
N PRO A 98 6.47 -0.30 -0.91
CA PRO A 98 5.43 -1.31 -1.06
C PRO A 98 5.64 -2.55 -0.19
N TYR A 99 4.55 -3.23 0.13
CA TYR A 99 4.59 -4.54 0.79
C TYR A 99 4.76 -5.67 -0.23
N THR A 100 5.33 -6.79 0.22
CA THR A 100 5.42 -8.03 -0.57
C THR A 100 4.69 -9.19 0.11
N PHE A 101 4.33 -10.20 -0.68
CA PHE A 101 3.83 -11.49 -0.18
C PHE A 101 5.00 -12.46 0.07
N ASP A 102 6.08 -12.02 0.71
CA ASP A 102 7.16 -12.90 1.10
C ASP A 102 7.15 -13.20 2.60
N HIS A 103 7.86 -14.26 2.96
CA HIS A 103 7.95 -14.73 4.33
C HIS A 103 8.55 -13.69 5.27
N LYS A 104 9.65 -13.05 4.85
CA LYS A 104 10.38 -12.08 5.66
C LYS A 104 9.52 -10.86 6.00
N GLN A 105 8.85 -10.30 5.00
CA GLN A 105 7.95 -9.16 5.21
C GLN A 105 6.76 -9.51 6.08
N THR A 106 6.17 -10.69 5.87
CA THR A 106 5.04 -11.16 6.68
C THR A 106 5.45 -11.37 8.14
N GLU A 107 6.62 -11.95 8.37
CA GLU A 107 7.20 -12.16 9.70
C GLU A 107 7.45 -10.84 10.42
N ILE A 108 8.10 -9.88 9.76
CA ILE A 108 8.34 -8.53 10.29
C ILE A 108 7.01 -7.89 10.69
N TYR A 109 6.03 -7.91 9.80
CA TYR A 109 4.71 -7.32 10.04
C TYR A 109 3.99 -7.95 11.23
N ILE A 110 3.92 -9.28 11.29
CA ILE A 110 3.25 -10.01 12.37
C ILE A 110 3.92 -9.70 13.72
N HIS A 111 5.25 -9.74 13.78
CA HIS A 111 5.98 -9.50 15.03
C HIS A 111 5.91 -8.05 15.52
N GLN A 112 5.79 -7.09 14.61
CA GLN A 112 5.62 -5.67 14.98
C GLN A 112 4.18 -5.36 15.39
N THR A 113 3.20 -5.97 14.72
CA THR A 113 1.78 -5.70 15.00
C THR A 113 1.26 -6.48 16.21
N TYR A 114 1.78 -7.69 16.42
CA TYR A 114 1.37 -8.60 17.47
C TYR A 114 2.59 -9.13 18.23
N PRO A 115 3.15 -8.37 19.18
CA PRO A 115 4.40 -8.75 19.87
C PRO A 115 4.37 -10.13 20.56
N ILE A 116 3.18 -10.59 20.99
CA ILE A 116 3.01 -11.92 21.58
C ILE A 116 3.33 -13.04 20.59
N THR A 117 3.21 -12.78 19.29
CA THR A 117 3.49 -13.78 18.26
C THR A 117 4.97 -14.07 18.05
N LYS A 118 5.87 -13.29 18.68
CA LYS A 118 7.32 -13.59 18.71
C LYS A 118 7.64 -14.99 19.24
N PHE A 119 6.72 -15.55 20.01
CA PHE A 119 6.81 -16.92 20.55
C PHE A 119 6.14 -17.96 19.64
N LEU A 120 5.45 -17.54 18.57
CA LEU A 120 4.79 -18.45 17.63
C LEU A 120 5.61 -18.51 16.35
N SER A 121 5.81 -19.72 15.83
CA SER A 121 6.42 -19.88 14.51
C SER A 121 5.49 -19.30 13.45
N VAL A 122 5.94 -18.27 12.75
CA VAL A 122 5.21 -17.69 11.60
C VAL A 122 4.93 -18.75 10.55
N LYS A 123 5.81 -19.77 10.44
CA LYS A 123 5.61 -20.93 9.57
C LYS A 123 4.29 -21.65 9.85
N ASN A 124 3.88 -21.76 11.11
CA ASN A 124 2.60 -22.40 11.48
C ASN A 124 1.39 -21.52 11.12
N ILE A 125 1.55 -20.20 11.14
CA ILE A 125 0.50 -19.27 10.71
C ILE A 125 0.35 -19.30 9.18
N LEU A 126 1.46 -19.37 8.47
CA LEU A 126 1.49 -19.41 7.01
C LEU A 126 1.14 -20.78 6.44
N SER A 127 1.38 -21.89 7.18
CA SER A 127 0.98 -23.23 6.76
C SER A 127 -0.55 -23.44 6.73
N ALA A 128 -1.30 -22.57 7.39
CA ALA A 128 -2.75 -22.52 7.26
C ALA A 128 -3.23 -21.85 5.94
N MET A 129 -2.30 -21.30 5.16
CA MET A 129 -2.57 -20.67 3.87
C MET A 129 -2.28 -21.67 2.76
N ASN A 130 -3.13 -21.68 1.73
CA ASN A 130 -2.90 -22.54 0.57
C ASN A 130 -1.62 -22.09 -0.16
N GLU A 131 -0.59 -22.94 -0.15
CA GLU A 131 0.75 -22.62 -0.68
C GLU A 131 0.72 -22.27 -2.18
N ASN A 132 -0.10 -22.97 -2.97
CA ASN A 132 -0.23 -22.73 -4.40
C ASN A 132 -0.89 -21.36 -4.69
N GLU A 133 -1.87 -20.97 -3.89
CA GLU A 133 -2.51 -19.65 -4.00
C GLU A 133 -1.56 -18.53 -3.60
N MET A 134 -0.77 -18.77 -2.55
CA MET A 134 0.25 -17.79 -2.14
C MET A 134 1.33 -17.60 -3.20
N LEU A 135 1.78 -18.67 -3.85
CA LEU A 135 2.75 -18.58 -4.95
C LEU A 135 2.17 -17.80 -6.13
N LYS A 136 0.94 -18.06 -6.50
CA LYS A 136 0.23 -17.33 -7.56
C LYS A 136 0.09 -15.84 -7.24
N LEU A 137 -0.38 -15.51 -6.04
CA LEU A 137 -0.49 -14.12 -5.57
C LEU A 137 0.86 -13.41 -5.56
N LYS A 138 1.92 -14.11 -5.17
CA LYS A 138 3.30 -13.58 -5.16
C LYS A 138 3.80 -13.24 -6.56
N GLU A 139 3.52 -14.09 -7.55
CA GLU A 139 3.88 -13.82 -8.95
C GLU A 139 3.08 -12.67 -9.55
N GLU A 140 1.77 -12.67 -9.38
CA GLU A 140 0.89 -11.60 -9.85
C GLU A 140 1.26 -10.25 -9.21
N HIS A 141 1.55 -10.25 -7.90
CA HIS A 141 2.04 -9.09 -7.17
C HIS A 141 3.36 -8.57 -7.74
N LYS A 142 4.32 -9.45 -7.98
CA LYS A 142 5.61 -9.09 -8.57
C LYS A 142 5.45 -8.42 -9.93
N ASN A 143 4.56 -8.94 -10.78
CA ASN A 143 4.27 -8.34 -12.09
C ASN A 143 3.63 -6.95 -11.96
N ASN A 144 2.74 -6.76 -11.00
CA ASN A 144 2.08 -5.48 -10.76
C ASN A 144 2.99 -4.43 -10.11
N LEU A 145 4.02 -4.83 -9.36
CA LEU A 145 4.99 -3.90 -8.76
C LEU A 145 5.82 -3.14 -9.79
N TYR A 146 6.22 -3.81 -10.87
CA TYR A 146 7.14 -3.27 -11.88
C TYR A 146 6.44 -2.71 -13.12
N THR A 147 5.20 -2.21 -12.96
CA THR A 147 4.49 -1.51 -14.04
C THR A 147 5.25 -0.24 -14.48
N PRO A 148 5.04 0.24 -15.73
CA PRO A 148 5.75 1.42 -16.24
C PRO A 148 5.29 2.77 -15.64
N HIS A 149 4.29 2.77 -14.75
CA HIS A 149 3.77 3.99 -14.16
C HIS A 149 4.83 4.74 -13.32
N GLU A 150 4.71 6.07 -13.27
CA GLU A 150 5.51 6.88 -12.35
C GLU A 150 5.22 6.50 -10.90
N LYS A 151 6.27 6.38 -10.10
CA LYS A 151 6.20 5.91 -8.72
C LYS A 151 6.88 6.87 -7.76
N LEU A 152 6.24 7.10 -6.61
CA LEU A 152 6.85 7.74 -5.45
C LEU A 152 6.82 6.77 -4.28
N VAL A 153 7.97 6.56 -3.66
CA VAL A 153 8.10 5.73 -2.45
C VAL A 153 8.47 6.65 -1.29
N LEU A 154 7.65 6.63 -0.26
CA LEU A 154 7.83 7.40 0.97
C LEU A 154 8.17 6.44 2.11
N THR A 155 9.33 6.63 2.74
CA THR A 155 9.81 5.77 3.82
C THR A 155 10.26 6.59 5.03
N SER A 156 10.50 5.93 6.14
CA SER A 156 11.19 6.51 7.28
C SER A 156 12.36 5.62 7.73
N LYS A 157 13.42 6.26 8.20
CA LYS A 157 14.54 5.56 8.85
C LYS A 157 14.12 4.82 10.12
N LEU A 158 13.02 5.23 10.74
CA LEU A 158 12.49 4.66 11.98
C LEU A 158 11.44 3.56 11.75
N ASP A 159 11.05 3.31 10.49
CA ASP A 159 10.10 2.26 10.17
C ASP A 159 10.77 0.88 10.26
N LYS A 160 10.32 0.11 11.25
CA LYS A 160 10.79 -1.27 11.50
C LYS A 160 9.81 -2.33 10.98
N THR A 161 8.72 -1.92 10.34
CA THR A 161 7.64 -2.81 9.94
C THR A 161 7.77 -3.25 8.48
N ILE A 162 8.54 -2.52 7.68
CA ILE A 162 8.82 -2.89 6.28
C ILE A 162 10.20 -3.53 6.14
N ASP A 163 10.35 -4.44 5.19
CA ASP A 163 11.67 -4.92 4.78
C ASP A 163 12.38 -3.82 3.97
N ARG A 164 13.27 -3.09 4.65
CA ARG A 164 14.01 -1.97 4.05
C ARG A 164 14.86 -2.41 2.86
N ASP A 165 15.52 -3.55 2.95
CA ASP A 165 16.37 -4.05 1.87
C ASP A 165 15.56 -4.32 0.60
N PHE A 166 14.36 -4.87 0.78
CA PHE A 166 13.43 -5.05 -0.34
C PHE A 166 13.02 -3.71 -0.94
N VAL A 167 12.60 -2.76 -0.11
CA VAL A 167 12.13 -1.45 -0.59
C VAL A 167 13.24 -0.71 -1.34
N MET A 168 14.48 -0.72 -0.84
CA MET A 168 15.61 -0.08 -1.54
C MET A 168 15.90 -0.75 -2.89
N LYS A 169 15.94 -2.09 -2.95
CA LYS A 169 16.07 -2.83 -4.21
C LYS A 169 14.91 -2.55 -5.18
N TYR A 170 13.70 -2.38 -4.64
CA TYR A 170 12.54 -2.00 -5.45
C TYR A 170 12.70 -0.61 -6.08
N ILE A 171 13.13 0.39 -5.29
CA ILE A 171 13.37 1.76 -5.76
C ILE A 171 14.39 1.74 -6.90
N ASP A 172 15.55 1.11 -6.69
CA ASP A 172 16.62 1.01 -7.68
C ASP A 172 16.13 0.36 -8.97
N LYS A 173 15.42 -0.76 -8.87
CA LYS A 173 14.95 -1.52 -10.03
C LYS A 173 13.79 -0.87 -10.78
N SER A 174 12.91 -0.17 -10.07
CA SER A 174 11.70 0.42 -10.66
C SER A 174 11.89 1.85 -11.16
N GLY A 175 13.00 2.51 -10.81
CA GLY A 175 13.23 3.93 -11.07
C GLY A 175 12.29 4.85 -10.29
N ALA A 176 11.73 4.38 -9.18
CA ALA A 176 10.82 5.16 -8.36
C ALA A 176 11.53 6.37 -7.75
N LYS A 177 10.84 7.51 -7.70
CA LYS A 177 11.27 8.64 -6.85
C LYS A 177 11.18 8.20 -5.39
N HIS A 178 12.10 8.67 -4.57
CA HIS A 178 12.16 8.29 -3.16
C HIS A 178 12.32 9.50 -2.27
N THR A 179 11.52 9.55 -1.21
CA THR A 179 11.72 10.48 -0.08
C THR A 179 11.82 9.66 1.20
N GLU A 180 12.91 9.84 1.94
CA GLU A 180 13.13 9.20 3.22
C GLU A 180 13.09 10.22 4.36
N PHE A 181 12.10 10.09 5.23
CA PHE A 181 11.92 10.96 6.38
C PHE A 181 12.80 10.53 7.56
N SER A 182 13.31 11.52 8.28
CA SER A 182 14.08 11.30 9.51
C SER A 182 13.20 10.97 10.73
N LYS A 183 11.92 11.35 10.67
CA LYS A 183 10.91 11.16 11.71
C LYS A 183 9.75 10.31 11.22
N GLY A 184 8.97 9.80 12.17
CA GLY A 184 7.78 9.01 11.87
C GLY A 184 8.06 7.51 11.87
N GLN A 185 7.11 6.80 12.42
CA GLN A 185 7.06 5.34 12.39
C GLN A 185 6.19 4.89 11.21
N HIS A 186 6.02 3.59 11.10
CA HIS A 186 5.20 2.96 10.07
C HIS A 186 3.81 3.58 9.94
N ALA A 187 3.41 3.88 8.71
CA ALA A 187 2.08 4.39 8.33
C ALA A 187 1.66 5.70 9.05
N ASN A 188 2.62 6.50 9.54
CA ASN A 188 2.33 7.82 10.12
C ASN A 188 3.22 8.95 9.57
N LEU A 189 3.81 8.76 8.40
CA LEU A 189 4.80 9.67 7.83
C LEU A 189 4.23 11.09 7.66
N TYR A 190 3.03 11.22 7.11
CA TYR A 190 2.36 12.52 6.97
C TYR A 190 2.09 13.19 8.32
N LEU A 191 1.72 12.41 9.35
CA LEU A 191 1.37 12.98 10.65
C LEU A 191 2.56 13.62 11.37
N THR A 192 3.76 13.14 11.09
CA THR A 192 5.00 13.57 11.74
C THR A 192 5.85 14.51 10.89
N ASN A 193 5.63 14.57 9.57
CA ASN A 193 6.44 15.34 8.62
C ASN A 193 5.55 16.11 7.63
N LYS A 194 4.52 16.81 8.11
CA LYS A 194 3.46 17.38 7.26
C LYS A 194 3.98 18.21 6.10
N GLU A 195 4.90 19.13 6.34
CA GLU A 195 5.41 20.07 5.34
C GLU A 195 6.24 19.34 4.28
N GLU A 196 7.24 18.57 4.71
CA GLU A 196 8.12 17.79 3.83
C GLU A 196 7.36 16.74 3.03
N TYR A 197 6.38 16.08 3.68
CA TYR A 197 5.50 15.11 3.05
C TYR A 197 4.65 15.77 1.95
N THR A 198 4.02 16.91 2.28
CA THR A 198 3.21 17.67 1.32
C THR A 198 4.05 18.14 0.15
N GLN A 199 5.27 18.65 0.41
CA GLN A 199 6.17 19.08 -0.65
C GLN A 199 6.56 17.92 -1.58
N SER A 200 6.85 16.74 -1.02
CA SER A 200 7.15 15.53 -1.81
C SER A 200 6.01 15.13 -2.75
N LEU A 201 4.75 15.26 -2.28
CA LEU A 201 3.58 15.04 -3.14
C LEU A 201 3.48 16.10 -4.25
N VAL A 202 3.62 17.36 -3.90
CA VAL A 202 3.55 18.49 -4.87
C VAL A 202 4.58 18.32 -5.98
N ASP A 203 5.82 17.97 -5.64
CA ASP A 203 6.91 17.77 -6.58
C ASP A 203 6.70 16.53 -7.47
N PHE A 204 5.98 15.55 -6.96
CA PHE A 204 5.61 14.37 -7.71
C PHE A 204 4.44 14.61 -8.67
N ILE A 205 3.48 15.43 -8.28
CA ILE A 205 2.28 15.73 -9.07
C ILE A 205 2.61 16.64 -10.25
N LYS A 206 3.45 17.65 -10.04
CA LYS A 206 3.75 18.71 -11.03
C LYS A 206 4.57 18.25 -12.24
N LYS A 207 5.17 17.10 -12.17
CA LYS A 207 5.93 16.51 -13.29
C LYS A 207 5.06 15.53 -14.06
#